data_fa60f91db28e0fb070c5a712db872dcf
#
_entry.id   fa60f91db28e0fb070c5a712db872dcf
#
_cell.length_a   1.000
_cell.length_b   1.000
_cell.length_c   1.000
_cell.angle_alpha   90.00
_cell.angle_beta   90.00
_cell.angle_gamma   90.00
#
_symmetry.space_group_name_H-M   'P 1'
#
loop_
_entity.id
_entity.type
_entity.pdbx_description
1 polymer ?
#
loop_
_entity_poly.entity_id
_entity_poly.type
_entity_poly.pdbx_seq_one_letter_code
_entity_poly.pdbx_strand_id
1 'polypeptide(L)'
;MAQAFFGGVHPNDMKAATNEKAIEQLAAPAEVVIPMSMHIGAPCKPIVAVGDKVKIGQRIGEPGGFVSAPIHASVSGTVKAVEPRPFNMGGKMMSVVIENDFQNEVSEEVKPVADPDSLTPEQLVEIVKNAGIVGQGGATFPTHVKISSGLGKVDYVIINAAECEPYITGDHRTCLERPEQVIKGATLLAKCFGVDKVYIGIEANKQNAADVLNKTIAELSAPVVVEVLHTRYPQGAEKQLVQAVSGRQVPGGKLPADAGCCIFNLNTTCAIYRAVYTGMPVVSKIVTVSGSGVIDPKNIECPIGTPITKLFDACGGLKEETYKLIMGGPMMGLAQYDLDVTVGKGTGAMLAFADKEEQYVEDPQCIRCGKCVGVCPIRLEPVFMYKYLMKGDVDTWQNVLHGMDCIECGACTYTCPARLPLTHAFRLGKQQVNNARMAAKAKAEAEAKAAAEKKEA
;
A
#
# COMPACT_ATOMS: atom_id res chain seq x y z
N MET A 1 12.68 11.88 21.98
CA MET A 1 13.21 10.51 21.67
C MET A 1 12.03 9.66 21.28
N ALA A 2 12.09 9.03 20.09
CA ALA A 2 11.04 8.13 19.63
C ALA A 2 10.82 6.98 20.64
N GLN A 3 9.55 6.66 20.91
CA GLN A 3 9.21 5.58 21.82
C GLN A 3 9.28 4.22 21.12
N ALA A 4 9.82 3.22 21.80
CA ALA A 4 9.82 1.86 21.28
C ALA A 4 8.47 1.17 21.52
N PHE A 5 7.93 0.49 20.52
CA PHE A 5 6.76 -0.37 20.71
C PHE A 5 7.16 -1.76 21.25
N PHE A 6 6.20 -2.49 21.80
CA PHE A 6 6.39 -3.87 22.26
C PHE A 6 6.47 -4.86 21.09
N GLY A 7 7.21 -5.96 21.26
CA GLY A 7 7.29 -7.04 20.26
C GLY A 7 8.15 -6.65 19.04
N GLY A 8 7.77 -7.13 17.88
CA GLY A 8 8.53 -6.96 16.63
C GLY A 8 9.71 -7.90 16.49
N VAL A 9 10.34 -7.86 15.32
CA VAL A 9 11.49 -8.69 14.95
C VAL A 9 12.55 -7.83 14.24
N HIS A 10 13.77 -8.36 14.10
CA HIS A 10 14.87 -7.74 13.39
C HIS A 10 15.32 -8.67 12.24
N PRO A 11 14.57 -8.72 11.11
CA PRO A 11 15.03 -9.46 9.95
C PRO A 11 16.27 -8.78 9.35
N ASN A 12 17.08 -9.56 8.64
CA ASN A 12 18.11 -8.97 7.78
C ASN A 12 17.40 -8.10 6.73
N ASP A 13 17.77 -6.84 6.60
CA ASP A 13 17.04 -5.88 5.78
C ASP A 13 17.24 -6.07 4.26
N MET A 14 18.32 -6.76 3.84
CA MET A 14 18.57 -7.12 2.43
C MET A 14 18.48 -5.95 1.43
N LYS A 15 18.72 -4.72 1.88
CA LYS A 15 18.52 -3.50 1.10
C LYS A 15 19.74 -3.10 0.25
N ALA A 16 20.90 -3.65 0.53
CA ALA A 16 22.17 -3.27 -0.09
C ALA A 16 22.17 -3.39 -1.64
N ALA A 17 21.33 -4.26 -2.20
CA ALA A 17 21.27 -4.46 -3.64
C ALA A 17 20.67 -3.25 -4.41
N THR A 18 19.89 -2.39 -3.74
CA THR A 18 19.12 -1.32 -4.41
C THR A 18 19.13 0.03 -3.71
N ASN A 19 19.53 0.12 -2.44
CA ASN A 19 19.45 1.35 -1.64
C ASN A 19 20.36 2.48 -2.15
N GLU A 20 21.44 2.17 -2.84
CA GLU A 20 22.38 3.14 -3.44
C GLU A 20 22.14 3.38 -4.93
N LYS A 21 21.27 2.57 -5.58
CA LYS A 21 20.95 2.72 -6.98
C LYS A 21 19.84 3.75 -7.18
N ALA A 22 20.02 4.68 -8.11
CA ALA A 22 19.00 5.65 -8.48
C ALA A 22 17.73 4.97 -9.05
N ILE A 23 16.60 5.66 -8.95
CA ILE A 23 15.35 5.22 -9.56
C ILE A 23 15.51 5.31 -11.08
N GLU A 24 15.30 4.18 -11.78
CA GLU A 24 15.33 4.13 -13.23
C GLU A 24 13.90 4.25 -13.81
N GLN A 25 13.75 5.03 -14.88
CA GLN A 25 12.49 5.12 -15.60
C GLN A 25 12.36 3.96 -16.59
N LEU A 26 11.28 3.19 -16.47
CA LEU A 26 10.96 2.16 -17.46
C LEU A 26 10.28 2.81 -18.67
N ALA A 27 10.76 2.53 -19.86
CA ALA A 27 10.04 2.85 -21.08
C ALA A 27 8.66 2.17 -21.04
N ALA A 28 7.60 2.93 -21.36
CA ALA A 28 6.25 2.40 -21.34
C ALA A 28 6.13 1.19 -22.29
N PRO A 29 5.52 0.08 -21.85
CA PRO A 29 5.36 -1.11 -22.70
C PRO A 29 4.37 -0.85 -23.84
N ALA A 30 4.37 -1.71 -24.84
CA ALA A 30 3.43 -1.64 -25.96
C ALA A 30 1.96 -1.81 -25.55
N GLU A 31 1.72 -2.44 -24.41
CA GLU A 31 0.38 -2.64 -23.85
C GLU A 31 0.44 -2.48 -22.32
N VAL A 32 -0.56 -1.80 -21.76
CA VAL A 32 -0.82 -1.77 -20.32
C VAL A 32 -2.18 -2.36 -20.02
N VAL A 33 -2.29 -3.11 -18.90
CA VAL A 33 -3.54 -3.69 -18.43
C VAL A 33 -3.87 -3.06 -17.07
N ILE A 34 -4.89 -2.21 -17.02
CA ILE A 34 -5.22 -1.39 -15.86
C ILE A 34 -6.46 -1.98 -15.16
N PRO A 35 -6.31 -2.64 -14.00
CA PRO A 35 -7.44 -3.21 -13.26
C PRO A 35 -8.37 -2.12 -12.73
N MET A 36 -9.67 -2.38 -12.77
CA MET A 36 -10.71 -1.46 -12.24
C MET A 36 -10.87 -1.57 -10.72
N SER A 37 -10.03 -2.35 -10.03
CA SER A 37 -9.94 -2.40 -8.58
C SER A 37 -8.48 -2.36 -8.14
N MET A 38 -8.02 -1.17 -7.74
CA MET A 38 -6.66 -0.95 -7.22
C MET A 38 -6.68 -0.28 -5.84
N HIS A 39 -7.79 -0.47 -5.09
CA HIS A 39 -8.01 0.12 -3.77
C HIS A 39 -9.02 -0.72 -2.97
N ILE A 40 -9.04 -0.52 -1.66
CA ILE A 40 -10.09 -1.05 -0.79
C ILE A 40 -11.41 -0.32 -1.10
N GLY A 41 -12.51 -1.08 -1.09
CA GLY A 41 -13.85 -0.58 -1.31
C GLY A 41 -14.45 -1.03 -2.65
N ALA A 42 -15.42 -0.28 -3.17
CA ALA A 42 -16.12 -0.66 -4.39
C ALA A 42 -15.23 -0.51 -5.62
N PRO A 43 -15.13 -1.53 -6.49
CA PRO A 43 -14.40 -1.42 -7.76
C PRO A 43 -14.93 -0.26 -8.62
N CYS A 44 -14.05 0.32 -9.43
CA CYS A 44 -14.46 1.29 -10.43
C CYS A 44 -15.22 0.64 -11.59
N LYS A 45 -16.07 1.44 -12.23
CA LYS A 45 -16.71 1.07 -13.50
C LYS A 45 -15.90 1.68 -14.65
N PRO A 46 -15.53 0.91 -15.69
CA PRO A 46 -14.92 1.49 -16.88
C PRO A 46 -15.89 2.46 -17.55
N ILE A 47 -15.37 3.60 -18.00
CA ILE A 47 -16.13 4.65 -18.71
C ILE A 47 -15.65 4.84 -20.14
N VAL A 48 -14.78 3.95 -20.60
CA VAL A 48 -14.24 3.90 -21.97
C VAL A 48 -14.62 2.58 -22.63
N ALA A 49 -14.70 2.60 -23.95
CA ALA A 49 -15.03 1.44 -24.79
C ALA A 49 -13.86 1.06 -25.71
N VAL A 50 -13.91 -0.16 -26.27
CA VAL A 50 -12.94 -0.61 -27.27
C VAL A 50 -12.95 0.33 -28.46
N GLY A 51 -11.78 0.76 -28.91
CA GLY A 51 -11.56 1.72 -29.99
C GLY A 51 -11.42 3.18 -29.53
N ASP A 52 -11.74 3.52 -28.28
CA ASP A 52 -11.57 4.88 -27.76
C ASP A 52 -10.07 5.22 -27.69
N LYS A 53 -9.72 6.45 -28.10
CA LYS A 53 -8.39 7.02 -27.87
C LYS A 53 -8.36 7.67 -26.50
N VAL A 54 -7.28 7.39 -25.76
CA VAL A 54 -7.06 7.93 -24.41
C VAL A 54 -5.69 8.60 -24.32
N LYS A 55 -5.58 9.57 -23.40
CA LYS A 55 -4.35 10.31 -23.12
C LYS A 55 -3.90 10.05 -21.68
N ILE A 56 -2.61 10.24 -21.41
CA ILE A 56 -2.05 10.10 -20.04
C ILE A 56 -2.79 11.03 -19.08
N GLY A 57 -3.25 10.47 -17.96
CA GLY A 57 -3.98 11.20 -16.94
C GLY A 57 -5.48 11.34 -17.21
N GLN A 58 -5.98 10.92 -18.37
CA GLN A 58 -7.42 10.88 -18.65
C GLN A 58 -8.10 9.84 -17.76
N ARG A 59 -9.25 10.18 -17.18
CA ARG A 59 -10.04 9.24 -16.38
C ARG A 59 -10.65 8.16 -17.29
N ILE A 60 -10.45 6.89 -16.88
CA ILE A 60 -10.94 5.71 -17.59
C ILE A 60 -11.83 4.81 -16.71
N GLY A 61 -11.86 5.07 -15.39
CA GLY A 61 -12.69 4.34 -14.44
C GLY A 61 -13.31 5.27 -13.41
N GLU A 62 -14.65 5.22 -13.28
CA GLU A 62 -15.40 5.98 -12.29
C GLU A 62 -15.55 5.20 -10.98
N PRO A 63 -15.47 5.89 -9.81
CA PRO A 63 -15.69 5.26 -8.50
C PRO A 63 -17.03 4.54 -8.40
N GLY A 64 -17.01 3.29 -7.91
CA GLY A 64 -18.22 2.49 -7.72
C GLY A 64 -18.97 2.75 -6.42
N GLY A 65 -18.45 3.62 -5.54
CA GLY A 65 -19.06 3.96 -4.25
C GLY A 65 -18.28 5.01 -3.47
N PHE A 66 -18.70 5.28 -2.23
CA PHE A 66 -18.06 6.29 -1.38
C PHE A 66 -16.59 5.94 -1.08
N VAL A 67 -16.32 4.68 -0.69
CA VAL A 67 -14.94 4.19 -0.53
C VAL A 67 -14.52 3.62 -1.88
N SER A 68 -13.96 4.46 -2.72
CA SER A 68 -13.47 4.15 -4.06
C SER A 68 -12.61 5.34 -4.54
N ALA A 69 -11.80 5.16 -5.58
CA ALA A 69 -10.97 6.22 -6.14
C ALA A 69 -10.84 6.05 -7.66
N PRO A 70 -11.01 7.11 -8.47
CA PRO A 70 -10.99 7.01 -9.91
C PRO A 70 -9.68 6.44 -10.44
N ILE A 71 -9.73 5.89 -11.64
CA ILE A 71 -8.62 5.27 -12.33
C ILE A 71 -8.35 6.03 -13.61
N HIS A 72 -7.07 6.25 -13.93
CA HIS A 72 -6.61 7.05 -15.06
C HIS A 72 -5.73 6.24 -16.00
N ALA A 73 -5.74 6.59 -17.27
CA ALA A 73 -4.83 6.04 -18.26
C ALA A 73 -3.39 6.41 -17.94
N SER A 74 -2.51 5.44 -17.95
CA SER A 74 -1.08 5.60 -17.64
C SER A 74 -0.21 5.81 -18.88
N VAL A 75 -0.77 5.56 -20.06
CA VAL A 75 -0.17 5.79 -21.37
C VAL A 75 -1.19 6.46 -22.29
N SER A 76 -0.73 7.12 -23.37
CA SER A 76 -1.58 7.49 -24.50
C SER A 76 -1.74 6.31 -25.45
N GLY A 77 -2.89 6.22 -26.14
CA GLY A 77 -3.11 5.12 -27.08
C GLY A 77 -4.57 4.81 -27.31
N THR A 78 -4.84 3.57 -27.70
CA THR A 78 -6.19 3.11 -28.03
C THR A 78 -6.63 1.99 -27.08
N VAL A 79 -7.85 2.07 -26.57
CA VAL A 79 -8.45 1.00 -25.77
C VAL A 79 -8.66 -0.23 -26.65
N LYS A 80 -7.88 -1.29 -26.38
CA LYS A 80 -7.88 -2.53 -27.11
C LYS A 80 -8.94 -3.52 -26.62
N ALA A 81 -9.16 -3.55 -25.28
CA ALA A 81 -10.14 -4.42 -24.65
C ALA A 81 -10.62 -3.84 -23.32
N VAL A 82 -11.86 -4.19 -22.94
CA VAL A 82 -12.44 -3.97 -21.60
C VAL A 82 -12.99 -5.32 -21.15
N GLU A 83 -12.19 -6.05 -20.36
CA GLU A 83 -12.48 -7.46 -20.05
C GLU A 83 -11.81 -7.91 -18.74
N PRO A 84 -12.23 -9.05 -18.16
CA PRO A 84 -11.57 -9.63 -16.98
C PRO A 84 -10.16 -10.15 -17.32
N ARG A 85 -9.13 -9.63 -16.60
CA ARG A 85 -7.72 -10.04 -16.72
C ARG A 85 -7.20 -10.58 -15.38
N PRO A 86 -6.09 -11.35 -15.36
CA PRO A 86 -5.47 -11.83 -14.14
C PRO A 86 -5.25 -10.72 -13.13
N PHE A 87 -5.49 -11.02 -11.84
CA PHE A 87 -5.42 -10.04 -10.78
C PHE A 87 -4.50 -10.51 -9.65
N ASN A 88 -3.72 -9.60 -9.10
CA ASN A 88 -2.69 -9.89 -8.10
C ASN A 88 -3.21 -10.45 -6.76
N MET A 89 -4.52 -10.31 -6.50
CA MET A 89 -5.19 -10.92 -5.33
C MET A 89 -5.77 -12.30 -5.64
N GLY A 90 -5.51 -12.82 -6.85
CA GLY A 90 -6.07 -14.07 -7.36
C GLY A 90 -7.34 -13.86 -8.20
N GLY A 91 -7.60 -14.82 -9.09
CA GLY A 91 -8.74 -14.75 -10.02
C GLY A 91 -8.56 -13.67 -11.10
N LYS A 92 -9.69 -13.12 -11.55
CA LYS A 92 -9.73 -12.11 -12.61
C LYS A 92 -10.46 -10.86 -12.15
N MET A 93 -10.02 -9.70 -12.66
CA MET A 93 -10.63 -8.39 -12.40
C MET A 93 -10.91 -7.69 -13.72
N MET A 94 -12.10 -7.04 -13.82
CA MET A 94 -12.39 -6.17 -14.94
C MET A 94 -11.26 -5.18 -15.13
N SER A 95 -10.72 -5.07 -16.35
CA SER A 95 -9.55 -4.27 -16.67
C SER A 95 -9.75 -3.56 -17.99
N VAL A 96 -9.14 -2.39 -18.12
CA VAL A 96 -9.00 -1.66 -19.39
C VAL A 96 -7.61 -1.96 -19.94
N VAL A 97 -7.55 -2.49 -21.15
CA VAL A 97 -6.32 -2.78 -21.88
C VAL A 97 -6.09 -1.65 -22.88
N ILE A 98 -4.93 -0.99 -22.81
CA ILE A 98 -4.58 0.12 -23.69
C ILE A 98 -3.36 -0.29 -24.52
N GLU A 99 -3.48 -0.24 -25.84
CA GLU A 99 -2.37 -0.33 -26.77
C GLU A 99 -1.70 1.04 -26.85
N ASN A 100 -0.44 1.10 -26.44
CA ASN A 100 0.35 2.33 -26.34
C ASN A 100 0.74 2.83 -27.75
N ASP A 101 0.46 4.07 -28.06
CA ASP A 101 0.85 4.72 -29.30
C ASP A 101 2.25 5.37 -29.26
N PHE A 102 2.88 5.36 -28.08
CA PHE A 102 4.19 5.96 -27.80
C PHE A 102 4.28 7.48 -28.07
N GLN A 103 3.14 8.16 -28.22
CA GLN A 103 3.12 9.62 -28.42
C GLN A 103 3.27 10.38 -27.10
N ASN A 104 2.99 9.71 -25.97
CA ASN A 104 3.02 10.31 -24.63
C ASN A 104 2.12 11.56 -24.49
N GLU A 105 1.00 11.59 -25.21
CA GLU A 105 0.06 12.70 -25.12
C GLU A 105 -0.58 12.75 -23.74
N VAL A 106 -0.49 13.91 -23.08
CA VAL A 106 -1.09 14.19 -21.79
C VAL A 106 -2.47 14.81 -21.98
N SER A 107 -3.44 14.41 -21.17
CA SER A 107 -4.80 14.94 -21.18
C SER A 107 -4.81 16.45 -20.86
N GLU A 108 -5.66 17.20 -21.53
CA GLU A 108 -5.87 18.63 -21.29
C GLU A 108 -6.46 18.92 -19.89
N GLU A 109 -7.00 17.89 -19.23
CA GLU A 109 -7.48 17.97 -17.85
C GLU A 109 -6.34 18.01 -16.82
N VAL A 110 -5.14 17.56 -17.20
CA VAL A 110 -3.94 17.57 -16.35
C VAL A 110 -3.39 19.00 -16.31
N LYS A 111 -3.79 19.74 -15.27
CA LYS A 111 -3.38 21.14 -15.08
C LYS A 111 -2.95 21.37 -13.63
N PRO A 112 -1.82 22.03 -13.40
CA PRO A 112 -1.42 22.42 -12.05
C PRO A 112 -2.45 23.39 -11.45
N VAL A 113 -2.54 23.38 -10.13
CA VAL A 113 -3.30 24.38 -9.40
C VAL A 113 -2.59 25.74 -9.53
N ALA A 114 -3.33 26.78 -9.90
CA ALA A 114 -2.74 28.09 -10.13
C ALA A 114 -2.13 28.71 -8.86
N ASP A 115 -2.79 28.55 -7.72
CA ASP A 115 -2.31 29.02 -6.43
C ASP A 115 -2.47 27.93 -5.35
N PRO A 116 -1.45 27.07 -5.18
CA PRO A 116 -1.45 26.02 -4.16
C PRO A 116 -1.55 26.53 -2.73
N ASP A 117 -1.15 27.78 -2.49
CA ASP A 117 -1.16 28.37 -1.15
C ASP A 117 -2.54 28.84 -0.71
N SER A 118 -3.46 29.07 -1.61
CA SER A 118 -4.85 29.48 -1.31
C SER A 118 -5.81 28.29 -1.15
N LEU A 119 -5.35 27.04 -1.33
CA LEU A 119 -6.21 25.84 -1.25
C LEU A 119 -6.87 25.70 0.13
N THR A 120 -8.19 25.54 0.11
CA THR A 120 -8.94 25.11 1.32
C THR A 120 -8.80 23.60 1.54
N PRO A 121 -9.06 23.10 2.74
CA PRO A 121 -9.08 21.65 3.02
C PRO A 121 -9.99 20.87 2.07
N GLU A 122 -11.18 21.38 1.79
CA GLU A 122 -12.19 20.76 0.91
C GLU A 122 -11.69 20.69 -0.54
N GLN A 123 -11.05 21.76 -1.03
CA GLN A 123 -10.46 21.79 -2.36
C GLN A 123 -9.32 20.77 -2.48
N LEU A 124 -8.46 20.65 -1.47
CA LEU A 124 -7.40 19.63 -1.47
C LEU A 124 -7.98 18.21 -1.46
N VAL A 125 -9.03 17.96 -0.67
CA VAL A 125 -9.74 16.67 -0.65
C VAL A 125 -10.28 16.32 -2.04
N GLU A 126 -10.90 17.29 -2.74
CA GLU A 126 -11.44 17.06 -4.08
C GLU A 126 -10.34 16.82 -5.13
N ILE A 127 -9.21 17.54 -5.06
CA ILE A 127 -8.03 17.29 -5.90
C ILE A 127 -7.49 15.87 -5.66
N VAL A 128 -7.30 15.48 -4.40
CA VAL A 128 -6.82 14.15 -4.01
C VAL A 128 -7.75 13.04 -4.50
N LYS A 129 -9.06 13.26 -4.41
CA LYS A 129 -10.08 12.35 -4.92
C LYS A 129 -9.99 12.23 -6.44
N ASN A 130 -10.04 13.35 -7.16
CA ASN A 130 -10.02 13.38 -8.62
C ASN A 130 -8.71 12.84 -9.22
N ALA A 131 -7.59 13.03 -8.55
CA ALA A 131 -6.30 12.43 -8.93
C ALA A 131 -6.21 10.92 -8.63
N GLY A 132 -7.24 10.31 -8.07
CA GLY A 132 -7.28 8.87 -7.78
C GLY A 132 -6.22 8.41 -6.77
N ILE A 133 -5.86 9.27 -5.81
CA ILE A 133 -4.81 8.98 -4.85
C ILE A 133 -5.32 8.00 -3.79
N VAL A 134 -4.54 6.93 -3.60
CA VAL A 134 -4.77 5.90 -2.59
C VAL A 134 -3.51 5.73 -1.75
N GLY A 135 -3.62 5.04 -0.62
CA GLY A 135 -2.47 4.67 0.20
C GLY A 135 -1.50 3.78 -0.58
N GLN A 136 -0.30 4.28 -0.89
CA GLN A 136 0.68 3.58 -1.74
C GLN A 136 1.62 2.64 -0.97
N GLY A 137 1.46 2.54 0.33
CA GLY A 137 2.27 1.68 1.21
C GLY A 137 1.69 0.29 1.49
N GLY A 138 0.71 -0.18 0.70
CA GLY A 138 0.16 -1.53 0.80
C GLY A 138 -1.37 -1.61 0.81
N ALA A 139 -2.05 -1.08 1.82
CA ALA A 139 -3.50 -1.25 2.00
C ALA A 139 -4.38 -0.52 0.96
N THR A 140 -3.83 0.39 0.17
CA THR A 140 -4.51 1.11 -0.93
C THR A 140 -5.85 1.77 -0.55
N PHE A 141 -6.01 2.23 0.70
CA PHE A 141 -7.21 2.92 1.12
C PHE A 141 -7.33 4.29 0.43
N PRO A 142 -8.51 4.70 -0.08
CA PRO A 142 -8.69 5.99 -0.74
C PRO A 142 -8.30 7.17 0.16
N THR A 143 -7.33 7.97 -0.29
CA THR A 143 -6.69 9.01 0.55
C THR A 143 -7.65 10.14 0.88
N HIS A 144 -8.53 10.54 -0.05
CA HIS A 144 -9.54 11.56 0.19
C HIS A 144 -10.50 11.18 1.34
N VAL A 145 -10.88 9.89 1.45
CA VAL A 145 -11.72 9.39 2.56
C VAL A 145 -10.96 9.47 3.88
N LYS A 146 -9.65 9.10 3.87
CA LYS A 146 -8.78 9.22 5.05
C LYS A 146 -8.66 10.68 5.51
N ILE A 147 -8.42 11.62 4.61
CA ILE A 147 -8.33 13.05 4.94
C ILE A 147 -9.66 13.53 5.50
N SER A 148 -10.78 13.34 4.78
CA SER A 148 -12.11 13.83 5.20
C SER A 148 -12.52 13.28 6.57
N SER A 149 -12.20 12.02 6.87
CA SER A 149 -12.54 11.42 8.17
C SER A 149 -11.69 11.95 9.35
N GLY A 150 -10.52 12.51 9.05
CA GLY A 150 -9.58 13.06 10.02
C GLY A 150 -9.71 14.56 10.25
N LEU A 151 -10.34 15.32 9.34
CA LEU A 151 -10.50 16.78 9.48
C LEU A 151 -11.22 17.15 10.78
N GLY A 152 -10.63 18.09 11.52
CA GLY A 152 -11.13 18.57 12.81
C GLY A 152 -11.01 17.55 13.98
N LYS A 153 -10.38 16.39 13.76
CA LYS A 153 -10.24 15.33 14.76
C LYS A 153 -8.79 14.98 15.09
N VAL A 154 -7.84 15.28 14.20
CA VAL A 154 -6.45 14.91 14.37
C VAL A 154 -5.58 16.14 14.62
N ASP A 155 -4.60 15.97 15.49
CA ASP A 155 -3.58 16.96 15.85
C ASP A 155 -2.16 16.44 15.53
N TYR A 156 -2.04 15.18 15.14
CA TYR A 156 -0.80 14.57 14.64
C TYR A 156 -0.96 14.04 13.22
N VAL A 157 -0.27 14.66 12.25
CA VAL A 157 -0.14 14.14 10.89
C VAL A 157 1.26 13.52 10.75
N ILE A 158 1.32 12.26 10.36
CA ILE A 158 2.55 11.48 10.32
C ILE A 158 2.76 10.92 8.89
N ILE A 159 3.90 11.23 8.31
CA ILE A 159 4.35 10.63 7.05
C ILE A 159 5.17 9.39 7.39
N ASN A 160 4.74 8.26 6.87
CA ASN A 160 5.40 6.98 7.03
C ASN A 160 6.50 6.81 5.99
N ALA A 161 7.75 7.02 6.39
CA ALA A 161 8.97 6.77 5.66
C ALA A 161 9.78 5.62 6.30
N ALA A 162 9.16 4.82 7.18
CA ALA A 162 9.86 3.72 7.85
C ALA A 162 10.39 2.69 6.87
N GLU A 163 9.58 2.25 5.89
CA GLU A 163 9.96 1.25 4.88
C GLU A 163 10.65 0.04 5.52
N CYS A 164 9.94 -0.57 6.51
CA CYS A 164 10.50 -1.62 7.38
C CYS A 164 10.52 -3.01 6.74
N GLU A 165 9.85 -3.23 5.60
CA GLU A 165 9.93 -4.49 4.84
C GLU A 165 11.34 -4.71 4.29
N PRO A 166 11.91 -5.92 4.45
CA PRO A 166 13.18 -6.25 3.80
C PRO A 166 13.12 -6.10 2.27
N TYR A 167 14.26 -5.89 1.65
CA TYR A 167 14.50 -5.69 0.22
C TYR A 167 13.97 -4.36 -0.36
N ILE A 168 12.90 -3.77 0.17
CA ILE A 168 12.24 -2.60 -0.40
C ILE A 168 13.04 -1.32 -0.08
N THR A 169 13.28 -0.49 -1.10
CA THR A 169 14.07 0.74 -1.01
C THR A 169 13.47 1.92 -1.80
N GLY A 170 12.26 1.76 -2.34
CA GLY A 170 11.61 2.78 -3.16
C GLY A 170 11.31 4.07 -2.40
N ASP A 171 10.86 4.00 -1.13
CA ASP A 171 10.62 5.17 -0.28
C ASP A 171 11.95 5.83 0.12
N HIS A 172 12.99 5.04 0.46
CA HIS A 172 14.33 5.52 0.75
C HIS A 172 14.89 6.34 -0.43
N ARG A 173 14.84 5.78 -1.65
CA ARG A 173 15.32 6.47 -2.85
C ARG A 173 14.48 7.72 -3.15
N THR A 174 13.17 7.67 -2.94
CA THR A 174 12.31 8.84 -3.10
C THR A 174 12.70 9.97 -2.16
N CYS A 175 13.07 9.69 -0.90
CA CYS A 175 13.59 10.70 0.02
C CYS A 175 14.87 11.37 -0.49
N LEU A 176 15.78 10.59 -1.08
CA LEU A 176 17.06 11.07 -1.58
C LEU A 176 16.94 11.86 -2.89
N GLU A 177 16.07 11.41 -3.80
CA GLU A 177 15.98 11.94 -5.16
C GLU A 177 14.88 12.99 -5.36
N ARG A 178 13.85 12.98 -4.49
CA ARG A 178 12.67 13.85 -4.61
C ARG A 178 12.27 14.48 -3.27
N PRO A 179 13.23 14.97 -2.46
CA PRO A 179 12.94 15.49 -1.11
C PRO A 179 11.94 16.66 -1.14
N GLU A 180 12.00 17.51 -2.15
CA GLU A 180 11.07 18.63 -2.31
C GLU A 180 9.61 18.17 -2.47
N GLN A 181 9.36 17.10 -3.23
CA GLN A 181 8.02 16.54 -3.38
C GLN A 181 7.48 16.02 -2.05
N VAL A 182 8.33 15.39 -1.25
CA VAL A 182 7.98 14.90 0.09
C VAL A 182 7.61 16.07 1.00
N ILE A 183 8.47 17.09 1.08
CA ILE A 183 8.30 18.20 2.02
C ILE A 183 7.13 19.10 1.63
N LYS A 184 6.99 19.46 0.35
CA LYS A 184 5.84 20.24 -0.11
C LYS A 184 4.52 19.49 0.01
N GLY A 185 4.51 18.18 -0.26
CA GLY A 185 3.33 17.33 -0.04
C GLY A 185 2.95 17.26 1.46
N ALA A 186 3.93 17.15 2.35
CA ALA A 186 3.72 17.22 3.79
C ALA A 186 3.19 18.59 4.25
N THR A 187 3.70 19.69 3.66
CA THR A 187 3.22 21.06 3.93
C THR A 187 1.76 21.25 3.51
N LEU A 188 1.34 20.70 2.36
CA LEU A 188 -0.07 20.70 1.96
C LEU A 188 -0.96 19.98 2.99
N LEU A 189 -0.49 18.86 3.53
CA LEU A 189 -1.21 18.13 4.58
C LEU A 189 -1.24 18.91 5.90
N ALA A 190 -0.16 19.64 6.28
CA ALA A 190 -0.16 20.52 7.45
C ALA A 190 -1.27 21.57 7.33
N LYS A 191 -1.34 22.26 6.19
CA LYS A 191 -2.38 23.27 5.92
C LYS A 191 -3.78 22.64 5.94
N CYS A 192 -3.96 21.50 5.29
CA CYS A 192 -5.25 20.81 5.18
C CYS A 192 -5.83 20.42 6.54
N PHE A 193 -5.00 19.94 7.46
CA PHE A 193 -5.41 19.53 8.79
C PHE A 193 -5.37 20.69 9.81
N GLY A 194 -4.78 21.83 9.46
CA GLY A 194 -4.60 22.96 10.38
C GLY A 194 -3.65 22.64 11.53
N VAL A 195 -2.62 21.82 11.28
CA VAL A 195 -1.63 21.45 12.29
C VAL A 195 -0.34 22.25 12.14
N ASP A 196 0.29 22.62 13.26
CA ASP A 196 1.52 23.39 13.25
C ASP A 196 2.71 22.62 12.67
N LYS A 197 2.70 21.28 12.76
CA LYS A 197 3.80 20.42 12.31
C LYS A 197 3.30 19.10 11.77
N VAL A 198 3.98 18.61 10.74
CA VAL A 198 3.87 17.24 10.23
C VAL A 198 5.14 16.48 10.58
N TYR A 199 5.01 15.24 10.99
CA TYR A 199 6.13 14.39 11.39
C TYR A 199 6.44 13.37 10.30
N ILE A 200 7.71 13.20 9.92
CA ILE A 200 8.17 12.13 9.04
C ILE A 200 8.88 11.10 9.89
N GLY A 201 8.27 9.92 10.06
CA GLY A 201 8.90 8.80 10.76
C GLY A 201 9.78 7.98 9.81
N ILE A 202 11.10 8.00 10.02
CA ILE A 202 12.09 7.29 9.20
C ILE A 202 12.98 6.40 10.08
N GLU A 203 13.32 5.20 9.63
CA GLU A 203 14.19 4.30 10.41
C GLU A 203 15.66 4.71 10.35
N ALA A 204 16.40 4.45 11.44
CA ALA A 204 17.81 4.82 11.62
C ALA A 204 18.76 4.24 10.55
N ASN A 205 18.39 3.14 9.88
CA ASN A 205 19.17 2.59 8.76
C ASN A 205 19.09 3.45 7.47
N LYS A 206 18.40 4.61 7.51
CA LYS A 206 18.26 5.56 6.40
C LYS A 206 18.68 6.97 6.82
N GLN A 207 19.76 7.09 7.63
CA GLN A 207 20.23 8.38 8.16
C GLN A 207 20.52 9.39 7.03
N ASN A 208 21.12 8.95 5.92
CA ASN A 208 21.39 9.78 4.75
C ASN A 208 20.13 10.44 4.18
N ALA A 209 19.00 9.73 4.17
CA ALA A 209 17.72 10.29 3.73
C ALA A 209 17.16 11.28 4.76
N ALA A 210 17.30 11.00 6.06
CA ALA A 210 16.91 11.94 7.12
C ALA A 210 17.69 13.26 7.00
N ASP A 211 18.99 13.20 6.71
CA ASP A 211 19.85 14.37 6.54
C ASP A 211 19.42 15.22 5.32
N VAL A 212 19.12 14.57 4.18
CA VAL A 212 18.62 15.24 2.97
C VAL A 212 17.26 15.91 3.23
N LEU A 213 16.34 15.22 3.90
CA LEU A 213 15.03 15.78 4.24
C LEU A 213 15.16 16.98 5.20
N ASN A 214 16.02 16.89 6.23
CA ASN A 214 16.25 18.01 7.16
C ASN A 214 16.85 19.24 6.45
N LYS A 215 17.76 19.03 5.50
CA LYS A 215 18.31 20.12 4.67
C LYS A 215 17.19 20.78 3.86
N THR A 216 16.36 19.99 3.17
CA THR A 216 15.24 20.52 2.36
C THR A 216 14.20 21.23 3.23
N ILE A 217 13.91 20.74 4.43
CA ILE A 217 13.02 21.41 5.39
C ILE A 217 13.54 22.80 5.73
N ALA A 218 14.85 22.93 6.00
CA ALA A 218 15.48 24.21 6.33
C ALA A 218 15.44 25.17 5.13
N GLU A 219 15.74 24.69 3.92
CA GLU A 219 15.72 25.48 2.67
C GLU A 219 14.31 26.03 2.38
N LEU A 220 13.27 25.21 2.60
CA LEU A 220 11.88 25.58 2.36
C LEU A 220 11.18 26.23 3.57
N SER A 221 11.83 26.34 4.71
CA SER A 221 11.23 26.78 5.98
C SER A 221 9.92 26.04 6.27
N ALA A 222 9.87 24.73 5.98
CA ALA A 222 8.65 23.94 6.02
C ALA A 222 8.24 23.51 7.44
N PRO A 223 6.94 23.43 7.76
CA PRO A 223 6.44 22.99 9.07
C PRO A 223 6.51 21.45 9.21
N VAL A 224 7.68 20.88 8.99
CA VAL A 224 7.91 19.43 8.98
C VAL A 224 9.06 19.07 9.91
N VAL A 225 8.92 17.94 10.61
CA VAL A 225 9.94 17.41 11.55
C VAL A 225 10.25 15.98 11.16
N VAL A 226 11.54 15.65 11.04
CA VAL A 226 11.98 14.26 10.83
C VAL A 226 12.26 13.60 12.18
N GLU A 227 11.54 12.50 12.45
CA GLU A 227 11.73 11.66 13.63
C GLU A 227 12.46 10.38 13.22
N VAL A 228 13.70 10.22 13.68
CA VAL A 228 14.50 9.02 13.43
C VAL A 228 14.08 7.94 14.43
N LEU A 229 13.56 6.82 13.87
CA LEU A 229 13.00 5.70 14.60
C LEU A 229 13.98 4.53 14.68
N HIS A 230 13.82 3.68 15.69
CA HIS A 230 14.57 2.43 15.75
C HIS A 230 14.26 1.54 14.54
N THR A 231 15.30 1.02 13.91
CA THR A 231 15.15 0.00 12.85
C THR A 231 14.62 -1.29 13.46
N ARG A 232 13.34 -1.57 13.22
CA ARG A 232 12.64 -2.72 13.78
C ARG A 232 11.37 -3.03 12.99
N TYR A 233 11.14 -4.28 12.69
CA TYR A 233 9.92 -4.69 11.99
C TYR A 233 8.79 -5.07 12.99
N PRO A 234 7.55 -4.60 12.84
CA PRO A 234 7.01 -3.73 11.79
C PRO A 234 6.89 -2.25 12.22
N GLN A 235 7.98 -1.47 12.15
CA GLN A 235 8.00 -0.04 12.54
C GLN A 235 7.02 0.80 11.71
N GLY A 236 6.83 0.46 10.42
CA GLY A 236 5.93 1.15 9.51
C GLY A 236 4.45 0.78 9.66
N ALA A 237 4.09 -0.16 10.53
CA ALA A 237 2.67 -0.43 10.78
C ALA A 237 2.03 0.77 11.50
N GLU A 238 0.83 1.19 11.06
CA GLU A 238 0.22 2.46 11.51
C GLU A 238 0.15 2.59 13.04
N LYS A 239 -0.28 1.54 13.76
CA LYS A 239 -0.39 1.56 15.24
C LYS A 239 0.98 1.70 15.93
N GLN A 240 2.01 1.04 15.41
CA GLN A 240 3.38 1.13 15.91
C GLN A 240 3.99 2.51 15.62
N LEU A 241 3.74 3.04 14.44
CA LEU A 241 4.22 4.36 14.05
C LEU A 241 3.57 5.47 14.87
N VAL A 242 2.25 5.39 15.10
CA VAL A 242 1.55 6.30 16.03
C VAL A 242 2.22 6.31 17.40
N GLN A 243 2.45 5.12 17.97
CA GLN A 243 3.09 5.02 19.29
C GLN A 243 4.51 5.58 19.27
N ALA A 244 5.31 5.27 18.24
CA ALA A 244 6.69 5.70 18.16
C ALA A 244 6.85 7.23 18.03
N VAL A 245 5.97 7.89 17.28
CA VAL A 245 6.05 9.33 16.98
C VAL A 245 5.28 10.17 18.01
N SER A 246 4.04 9.79 18.34
CA SER A 246 3.17 10.61 19.21
C SER A 246 3.10 10.14 20.66
N GLY A 247 3.59 8.94 20.97
CA GLY A 247 3.42 8.31 22.28
C GLY A 247 2.01 7.75 22.55
N ARG A 248 1.07 7.98 21.65
CA ARG A 248 -0.33 7.54 21.78
C ARG A 248 -0.50 6.09 21.38
N GLN A 249 -1.53 5.46 21.89
CA GLN A 249 -1.90 4.09 21.50
C GLN A 249 -3.26 4.10 20.83
N VAL A 250 -3.34 3.41 19.67
CA VAL A 250 -4.61 3.20 18.97
C VAL A 250 -5.34 2.02 19.61
N PRO A 251 -6.54 2.20 20.16
CA PRO A 251 -7.28 1.11 20.82
C PRO A 251 -7.60 -0.05 19.86
N GLY A 252 -7.92 -1.23 20.43
CA GLY A 252 -8.39 -2.39 19.67
C GLY A 252 -9.64 -2.04 18.85
N GLY A 253 -9.71 -2.50 17.60
CA GLY A 253 -10.83 -2.23 16.70
C GLY A 253 -10.97 -0.78 16.22
N LYS A 254 -10.11 0.16 16.69
CA LYS A 254 -10.16 1.59 16.34
C LYS A 254 -9.12 1.97 15.29
N LEU A 255 -9.32 3.16 14.69
CA LEU A 255 -8.46 3.75 13.69
C LEU A 255 -7.48 4.76 14.32
N PRO A 256 -6.37 5.10 13.65
CA PRO A 256 -5.44 6.13 14.11
C PRO A 256 -6.10 7.48 14.43
N ALA A 257 -7.14 7.86 13.68
CA ALA A 257 -7.91 9.08 13.93
C ALA A 257 -8.61 9.10 15.30
N ASP A 258 -8.97 7.93 15.85
CA ASP A 258 -9.53 7.82 17.20
C ASP A 258 -8.48 8.11 18.30
N ALA A 259 -7.19 8.08 17.92
CA ALA A 259 -6.06 8.50 18.76
C ALA A 259 -5.55 9.91 18.38
N GLY A 260 -6.29 10.67 17.58
CA GLY A 260 -5.90 12.00 17.11
C GLY A 260 -4.78 12.00 16.07
N CYS A 261 -4.55 10.89 15.37
CA CYS A 261 -3.45 10.75 14.40
C CYS A 261 -3.94 10.40 13.00
N CYS A 262 -3.30 10.97 11.97
CA CYS A 262 -3.51 10.56 10.59
C CYS A 262 -2.16 10.20 9.94
N ILE A 263 -2.08 9.04 9.30
CA ILE A 263 -0.83 8.52 8.73
C ILE A 263 -0.93 8.46 7.21
N PHE A 264 0.09 8.96 6.51
CA PHE A 264 0.22 8.88 5.06
C PHE A 264 1.55 8.21 4.71
N ASN A 265 1.54 7.28 3.74
CA ASN A 265 2.78 6.76 3.20
C ASN A 265 3.53 7.85 2.43
N LEU A 266 4.86 7.78 2.37
CA LEU A 266 5.73 8.75 1.71
C LEU A 266 5.33 8.98 0.24
N ASN A 267 5.19 7.92 -0.57
CA ASN A 267 4.82 8.03 -1.98
C ASN A 267 3.38 8.56 -2.17
N THR A 268 2.47 8.33 -1.22
CA THR A 268 1.15 8.97 -1.20
C THR A 268 1.28 10.48 -1.05
N THR A 269 2.18 10.93 -0.19
CA THR A 269 2.47 12.36 0.02
C THR A 269 3.07 13.00 -1.23
N CYS A 270 3.98 12.31 -1.92
CA CYS A 270 4.48 12.74 -3.24
C CYS A 270 3.39 12.78 -4.32
N ALA A 271 2.42 11.85 -4.28
CA ALA A 271 1.29 11.87 -5.20
C ALA A 271 0.37 13.08 -4.96
N ILE A 272 0.16 13.49 -3.71
CA ILE A 272 -0.57 14.73 -3.37
C ILE A 272 0.17 15.95 -3.94
N TYR A 273 1.50 16.01 -3.75
CA TYR A 273 2.32 17.06 -4.38
C TYR A 273 2.11 17.10 -5.90
N ARG A 274 2.25 15.97 -6.59
CA ARG A 274 2.10 15.91 -8.05
C ARG A 274 0.72 16.35 -8.51
N ALA A 275 -0.33 15.92 -7.84
CA ALA A 275 -1.70 16.32 -8.17
C ALA A 275 -1.92 17.84 -8.06
N VAL A 276 -1.31 18.49 -7.08
CA VAL A 276 -1.45 19.94 -6.87
C VAL A 276 -0.53 20.75 -7.81
N TYR A 277 0.76 20.42 -7.82
CA TYR A 277 1.75 21.23 -8.51
C TYR A 277 1.93 20.90 -10.00
N THR A 278 1.49 19.74 -10.45
CA THR A 278 1.58 19.35 -11.87
C THR A 278 0.22 18.97 -12.48
N GLY A 279 -0.81 18.81 -11.67
CA GLY A 279 -2.12 18.29 -12.08
C GLY A 279 -2.14 16.78 -12.37
N MET A 280 -1.01 16.10 -12.28
CA MET A 280 -0.89 14.70 -12.70
C MET A 280 -1.53 13.76 -11.69
N PRO A 281 -2.51 12.94 -12.08
CA PRO A 281 -3.07 11.90 -11.24
C PRO A 281 -2.10 10.72 -11.05
N VAL A 282 -2.51 9.71 -10.29
CA VAL A 282 -1.67 8.52 -10.05
C VAL A 282 -1.65 7.63 -11.29
N VAL A 283 -0.63 7.82 -12.14
CA VAL A 283 -0.41 7.08 -13.40
C VAL A 283 0.89 6.29 -13.43
N SER A 284 1.79 6.51 -12.48
CA SER A 284 3.06 5.78 -12.35
C SER A 284 3.29 5.27 -10.94
N LYS A 285 4.17 4.29 -10.80
CA LYS A 285 4.56 3.71 -9.51
C LYS A 285 6.05 3.40 -9.49
N ILE A 286 6.71 3.71 -8.37
CA ILE A 286 8.06 3.22 -8.08
C ILE A 286 7.94 1.84 -7.46
N VAL A 287 8.64 0.87 -8.05
CA VAL A 287 8.64 -0.55 -7.66
C VAL A 287 10.08 -0.99 -7.43
N THR A 288 10.38 -1.51 -6.24
CA THR A 288 11.67 -2.20 -6.00
C THR A 288 11.61 -3.60 -6.58
N VAL A 289 12.47 -3.91 -7.54
CA VAL A 289 12.62 -5.25 -8.12
C VAL A 289 13.89 -5.85 -7.56
N SER A 290 13.78 -6.91 -6.74
CA SER A 290 14.91 -7.45 -5.98
C SER A 290 14.71 -8.93 -5.60
N GLY A 291 15.64 -9.48 -4.83
CA GLY A 291 15.64 -10.87 -4.39
C GLY A 291 16.72 -11.69 -5.07
N SER A 292 16.99 -12.88 -4.54
CA SER A 292 18.08 -13.75 -5.03
C SER A 292 17.88 -14.28 -6.46
N GLY A 293 16.63 -14.27 -6.94
CA GLY A 293 16.27 -14.69 -8.30
C GLY A 293 16.34 -13.58 -9.36
N VAL A 294 16.58 -12.31 -8.97
CA VAL A 294 16.72 -11.19 -9.92
C VAL A 294 18.19 -11.04 -10.32
N ILE A 295 18.46 -10.84 -11.62
CA ILE A 295 19.85 -10.72 -12.12
C ILE A 295 20.46 -9.38 -11.71
N ASP A 296 19.79 -8.26 -11.98
CA ASP A 296 20.23 -6.90 -11.64
C ASP A 296 19.14 -6.13 -10.90
N PRO A 297 19.07 -6.24 -9.55
CA PRO A 297 18.07 -5.58 -8.74
C PRO A 297 18.08 -4.05 -8.91
N LYS A 298 16.88 -3.42 -9.01
CA LYS A 298 16.68 -1.99 -9.26
C LYS A 298 15.44 -1.44 -8.55
N ASN A 299 15.39 -0.11 -8.43
CA ASN A 299 14.15 0.63 -8.20
C ASN A 299 13.68 1.19 -9.55
N ILE A 300 12.49 0.83 -9.98
CA ILE A 300 11.96 1.17 -11.31
C ILE A 300 10.70 2.00 -11.14
N GLU A 301 10.64 3.17 -11.78
CA GLU A 301 9.38 3.88 -11.97
C GLU A 301 8.77 3.49 -13.31
N CYS A 302 7.54 2.97 -13.27
CA CYS A 302 6.84 2.46 -14.45
C CYS A 302 5.39 2.95 -14.48
N PRO A 303 4.74 2.98 -15.65
CA PRO A 303 3.31 3.22 -15.78
C PRO A 303 2.49 2.16 -15.02
N ILE A 304 1.38 2.58 -14.41
CA ILE A 304 0.40 1.64 -13.84
C ILE A 304 -0.18 0.78 -14.96
N GLY A 305 -0.37 -0.51 -14.68
CA GLY A 305 -0.78 -1.48 -15.69
C GLY A 305 0.37 -2.15 -16.45
N THR A 306 1.63 -1.78 -16.16
CA THR A 306 2.81 -2.48 -16.71
C THR A 306 2.81 -3.95 -16.27
N PRO A 307 2.93 -4.93 -17.19
CA PRO A 307 3.10 -6.33 -16.83
C PRO A 307 4.35 -6.55 -15.96
N ILE A 308 4.24 -7.40 -14.93
CA ILE A 308 5.38 -7.64 -14.01
C ILE A 308 6.59 -8.24 -14.73
N THR A 309 6.39 -8.97 -15.82
CA THR A 309 7.47 -9.51 -16.67
C THR A 309 8.37 -8.40 -17.20
N LYS A 310 7.80 -7.23 -17.56
CA LYS A 310 8.58 -6.08 -18.04
C LYS A 310 9.49 -5.48 -16.97
N LEU A 311 9.11 -5.58 -15.70
CA LEU A 311 9.97 -5.17 -14.59
C LEU A 311 11.18 -6.11 -14.48
N PHE A 312 10.95 -7.43 -14.56
CA PHE A 312 12.05 -8.39 -14.52
C PHE A 312 12.95 -8.28 -15.76
N ASP A 313 12.38 -8.08 -16.96
CA ASP A 313 13.15 -7.85 -18.19
C ASP A 313 14.11 -6.66 -18.04
N ALA A 314 13.64 -5.55 -17.45
CA ALA A 314 14.45 -4.34 -17.17
C ALA A 314 15.56 -4.58 -16.14
N CYS A 315 15.44 -5.64 -15.34
CA CYS A 315 16.42 -6.10 -14.36
C CYS A 315 17.33 -7.23 -14.90
N GLY A 316 17.44 -7.38 -16.21
CA GLY A 316 18.25 -8.43 -16.86
C GLY A 316 17.60 -9.80 -16.85
N GLY A 317 16.36 -9.94 -16.40
CA GLY A 317 15.61 -11.19 -16.31
C GLY A 317 15.69 -11.85 -14.93
N LEU A 318 15.10 -13.05 -14.88
CA LEU A 318 15.13 -13.93 -13.72
C LEU A 318 16.17 -15.03 -13.92
N LYS A 319 16.79 -15.48 -12.81
CA LYS A 319 17.64 -16.66 -12.83
C LYS A 319 16.79 -17.92 -13.08
N GLU A 320 17.40 -18.93 -13.71
CA GLU A 320 16.71 -20.19 -14.07
C GLU A 320 16.12 -20.91 -12.85
N GLU A 321 16.82 -20.84 -11.71
CA GLU A 321 16.42 -21.50 -10.47
C GLU A 321 15.32 -20.78 -9.71
N THR A 322 14.80 -19.65 -10.24
CA THR A 322 13.75 -18.88 -9.58
C THR A 322 12.49 -19.74 -9.40
N TYR A 323 12.05 -19.87 -8.16
CA TYR A 323 10.90 -20.72 -7.80
C TYR A 323 9.76 -19.97 -7.13
N LYS A 324 9.99 -18.71 -6.68
CA LYS A 324 8.99 -17.94 -5.94
C LYS A 324 9.02 -16.47 -6.34
N LEU A 325 7.85 -15.94 -6.64
CA LEU A 325 7.63 -14.51 -6.88
C LEU A 325 6.70 -13.94 -5.81
N ILE A 326 7.01 -12.75 -5.29
CA ILE A 326 6.20 -12.05 -4.30
C ILE A 326 5.95 -10.61 -4.77
N MET A 327 4.70 -10.20 -4.82
CA MET A 327 4.31 -8.80 -4.96
C MET A 327 4.20 -8.17 -3.57
N GLY A 328 5.03 -7.16 -3.31
CA GLY A 328 5.23 -6.56 -1.98
C GLY A 328 6.45 -7.10 -1.27
N GLY A 329 6.57 -6.86 0.04
CA GLY A 329 7.68 -7.33 0.84
C GLY A 329 7.58 -8.81 1.26
N PRO A 330 8.66 -9.43 1.76
CA PRO A 330 8.66 -10.85 2.09
C PRO A 330 7.81 -11.17 3.33
N MET A 331 7.49 -10.17 4.15
CA MET A 331 6.74 -10.36 5.40
C MET A 331 5.22 -10.26 5.19
N MET A 332 4.75 -9.31 4.38
CA MET A 332 3.33 -9.05 4.16
C MET A 332 2.86 -9.26 2.72
N GLY A 333 3.77 -9.38 1.78
CA GLY A 333 3.46 -9.53 0.35
C GLY A 333 2.68 -10.80 0.02
N LEU A 334 2.26 -10.89 -1.23
CA LEU A 334 1.48 -12.00 -1.77
C LEU A 334 2.30 -12.76 -2.82
N ALA A 335 2.40 -14.07 -2.67
CA ALA A 335 3.02 -14.91 -3.70
C ALA A 335 2.20 -14.84 -4.99
N GLN A 336 2.89 -14.68 -6.13
CA GLN A 336 2.28 -14.64 -7.45
C GLN A 336 2.57 -15.95 -8.18
N TYR A 337 1.53 -16.51 -8.76
CA TYR A 337 1.60 -17.72 -9.58
C TYR A 337 1.29 -17.45 -11.06
N ASP A 338 0.80 -16.26 -11.35
CA ASP A 338 0.45 -15.81 -12.70
C ASP A 338 1.35 -14.62 -13.08
N LEU A 339 2.03 -14.73 -14.21
CA LEU A 339 2.95 -13.70 -14.70
C LEU A 339 2.25 -12.59 -15.50
N ASP A 340 0.97 -12.79 -15.84
CA ASP A 340 0.16 -11.80 -16.56
C ASP A 340 -0.45 -10.74 -15.65
N VAL A 341 -0.14 -10.78 -14.33
CA VAL A 341 -0.52 -9.71 -13.41
C VAL A 341 0.29 -8.43 -13.67
N THR A 342 -0.28 -7.30 -13.30
CA THR A 342 0.29 -6.00 -13.62
C THR A 342 0.50 -5.12 -12.38
N VAL A 343 1.34 -4.10 -12.54
CA VAL A 343 1.61 -3.09 -11.51
C VAL A 343 0.36 -2.26 -11.25
N GLY A 344 -0.08 -2.27 -10.00
CA GLY A 344 -1.17 -1.42 -9.50
C GLY A 344 -0.68 -0.26 -8.64
N LYS A 345 -1.60 0.60 -8.20
CA LYS A 345 -1.30 1.76 -7.33
C LYS A 345 -0.60 1.38 -6.01
N GLY A 346 -0.83 0.15 -5.51
CA GLY A 346 -0.25 -0.35 -4.26
C GLY A 346 1.01 -1.21 -4.42
N THR A 347 1.46 -1.48 -5.65
CA THR A 347 2.63 -2.34 -5.89
C THR A 347 3.91 -1.62 -5.50
N GLY A 348 4.49 -1.94 -4.33
CA GLY A 348 5.73 -1.33 -3.84
C GLY A 348 6.99 -2.12 -4.18
N ALA A 349 6.86 -3.42 -4.42
CA ALA A 349 7.98 -4.28 -4.81
C ALA A 349 7.52 -5.50 -5.61
N MET A 350 8.44 -6.03 -6.43
CA MET A 350 8.40 -7.37 -7.02
C MET A 350 9.66 -8.11 -6.61
N LEU A 351 9.51 -9.16 -5.81
CA LEU A 351 10.63 -9.96 -5.32
C LEU A 351 10.63 -11.32 -6.00
N ALA A 352 11.83 -11.80 -6.36
CA ALA A 352 12.03 -13.12 -6.91
C ALA A 352 13.11 -13.88 -6.12
N PHE A 353 12.86 -15.14 -5.79
CA PHE A 353 13.74 -15.98 -4.99
C PHE A 353 14.15 -17.24 -5.75
N ALA A 354 15.45 -17.48 -5.79
CA ALA A 354 16.10 -18.66 -6.38
C ALA A 354 16.67 -19.61 -5.30
N ASP A 355 16.91 -19.07 -4.07
CA ASP A 355 17.48 -19.87 -3.00
C ASP A 355 16.40 -20.76 -2.37
N LYS A 356 16.52 -22.06 -2.55
CA LYS A 356 15.66 -23.06 -1.92
C LYS A 356 16.01 -23.29 -0.42
N GLU A 357 16.55 -22.29 0.26
CA GLU A 357 16.72 -22.34 1.72
C GLU A 357 15.39 -22.46 2.47
N GLU A 358 14.30 -22.19 1.80
CA GLU A 358 12.96 -22.36 2.32
C GLU A 358 12.63 -23.82 2.53
N GLN A 359 12.83 -24.20 3.72
CA GLN A 359 12.45 -25.53 4.18
C GLN A 359 10.93 -25.56 4.36
N TYR A 360 10.26 -26.04 3.36
CA TYR A 360 8.87 -26.45 3.53
C TYR A 360 8.84 -27.60 4.55
N VAL A 361 8.02 -27.43 5.59
CA VAL A 361 7.75 -28.49 6.56
C VAL A 361 6.36 -29.01 6.26
N GLU A 362 6.27 -30.28 5.87
CA GLU A 362 5.02 -30.90 5.39
C GLU A 362 3.93 -30.93 6.48
N ASP A 363 4.29 -31.18 7.72
CA ASP A 363 3.35 -31.21 8.86
C ASP A 363 3.96 -30.46 10.06
N PRO A 364 3.92 -29.11 10.05
CA PRO A 364 4.57 -28.32 11.09
C PRO A 364 3.85 -28.45 12.43
N GLN A 365 4.55 -28.96 13.45
CA GLN A 365 4.01 -29.17 14.79
C GLN A 365 4.47 -28.08 15.76
N CYS A 366 3.53 -27.50 16.51
CA CYS A 366 3.83 -26.49 17.51
C CYS A 366 4.60 -27.06 18.69
N ILE A 367 5.80 -26.57 18.94
CA ILE A 367 6.64 -26.97 20.10
C ILE A 367 6.35 -26.16 21.36
N ARG A 368 5.35 -25.28 21.36
CA ARG A 368 4.89 -24.45 22.50
C ARG A 368 5.96 -23.54 23.10
N CYS A 369 6.91 -23.04 22.30
CA CYS A 369 8.02 -22.21 22.78
C CYS A 369 7.62 -20.76 23.15
N GLY A 370 6.42 -20.27 22.79
CA GLY A 370 5.92 -18.93 23.10
C GLY A 370 6.53 -17.79 22.30
N LYS A 371 7.53 -18.02 21.43
CA LYS A 371 8.21 -16.94 20.68
C LYS A 371 7.24 -16.07 19.90
N CYS A 372 6.21 -16.63 19.26
CA CYS A 372 5.20 -15.90 18.50
C CYS A 372 4.40 -14.89 19.35
N VAL A 373 4.17 -15.17 20.64
CA VAL A 373 3.52 -14.27 21.59
C VAL A 373 4.44 -13.11 21.91
N GLY A 374 5.72 -13.38 22.21
CA GLY A 374 6.71 -12.36 22.59
C GLY A 374 7.01 -11.34 21.47
N VAL A 375 6.84 -11.71 20.21
CA VAL A 375 7.08 -10.79 19.06
C VAL A 375 5.82 -10.10 18.54
N CYS A 376 4.63 -10.45 19.03
CA CYS A 376 3.40 -9.85 18.51
C CYS A 376 3.32 -8.35 18.91
N PRO A 377 3.36 -7.40 17.94
CA PRO A 377 3.37 -5.98 18.27
C PRO A 377 2.02 -5.46 18.75
N ILE A 378 0.95 -6.27 18.58
CA ILE A 378 -0.42 -5.99 19.04
C ILE A 378 -0.74 -6.77 20.33
N ARG A 379 0.22 -7.53 20.86
CA ARG A 379 0.09 -8.34 22.09
C ARG A 379 -1.01 -9.41 22.02
N LEU A 380 -1.24 -9.98 20.84
CA LEU A 380 -2.11 -11.12 20.65
C LEU A 380 -1.39 -12.43 21.01
N GLU A 381 -2.15 -13.51 21.04
CA GLU A 381 -1.66 -14.86 21.34
C GLU A 381 -1.68 -15.78 20.10
N PRO A 382 -0.73 -15.62 19.14
CA PRO A 382 -0.77 -16.31 17.85
C PRO A 382 -0.86 -17.83 17.94
N VAL A 383 -0.26 -18.45 18.96
CA VAL A 383 -0.30 -19.90 19.17
C VAL A 383 -1.73 -20.39 19.45
N PHE A 384 -2.49 -19.67 20.27
CA PHE A 384 -3.88 -20.03 20.56
C PHE A 384 -4.79 -19.65 19.38
N MET A 385 -4.59 -18.50 18.78
CA MET A 385 -5.31 -18.09 17.57
C MET A 385 -5.22 -19.16 16.48
N TYR A 386 -4.02 -19.66 16.19
CA TYR A 386 -3.80 -20.74 15.23
C TYR A 386 -4.53 -22.03 15.63
N LYS A 387 -4.40 -22.45 16.88
CA LYS A 387 -5.03 -23.66 17.40
C LYS A 387 -6.56 -23.65 17.25
N TYR A 388 -7.20 -22.51 17.52
CA TYR A 388 -8.67 -22.41 17.42
C TYR A 388 -9.13 -22.37 15.97
N LEU A 389 -8.41 -21.69 15.09
CA LEU A 389 -8.70 -21.74 13.65
C LEU A 389 -8.55 -23.13 13.05
N MET A 390 -7.50 -23.90 13.44
CA MET A 390 -7.32 -25.27 12.98
C MET A 390 -8.43 -26.22 13.49
N LYS A 391 -9.13 -25.87 14.56
CA LYS A 391 -10.32 -26.57 15.05
C LYS A 391 -11.62 -26.11 14.40
N GLY A 392 -11.58 -25.08 13.53
CA GLY A 392 -12.77 -24.47 12.94
C GLY A 392 -13.55 -23.56 13.90
N ASP A 393 -13.01 -23.27 15.10
CA ASP A 393 -13.65 -22.41 16.09
C ASP A 393 -13.33 -20.93 15.82
N VAL A 394 -13.97 -20.40 14.79
CA VAL A 394 -13.82 -19.01 14.34
C VAL A 394 -14.44 -18.02 15.33
N ASP A 395 -15.47 -18.45 16.07
CA ASP A 395 -16.14 -17.60 17.05
C ASP A 395 -15.20 -17.26 18.23
N THR A 396 -14.59 -18.28 18.86
CA THR A 396 -13.58 -18.05 19.89
C THR A 396 -12.40 -17.26 19.36
N TRP A 397 -11.93 -17.55 18.14
CA TRP A 397 -10.84 -16.80 17.49
C TRP A 397 -11.16 -15.31 17.34
N GLN A 398 -12.38 -14.98 16.91
CA GLN A 398 -12.79 -13.60 16.71
C GLN A 398 -13.07 -12.87 18.01
N ASN A 399 -13.90 -13.47 18.90
CA ASN A 399 -14.52 -12.75 20.02
C ASN A 399 -13.72 -12.85 21.32
N VAL A 400 -12.94 -13.92 21.52
CA VAL A 400 -12.14 -14.15 22.74
C VAL A 400 -10.67 -13.83 22.50
N LEU A 401 -10.12 -14.28 21.36
CA LEU A 401 -8.70 -14.10 21.03
C LEU A 401 -8.43 -12.84 20.20
N HIS A 402 -9.45 -12.04 19.93
CA HIS A 402 -9.35 -10.77 19.19
C HIS A 402 -8.64 -10.90 17.83
N GLY A 403 -8.89 -11.99 17.11
CA GLY A 403 -8.21 -12.32 15.86
C GLY A 403 -8.33 -11.24 14.79
N MET A 404 -9.44 -10.48 14.79
CA MET A 404 -9.65 -9.35 13.87
C MET A 404 -8.68 -8.17 14.10
N ASP A 405 -8.09 -8.04 15.30
CA ASP A 405 -7.11 -7.01 15.60
C ASP A 405 -5.70 -7.32 15.04
N CYS A 406 -5.47 -8.55 14.58
CA CYS A 406 -4.21 -8.94 13.93
C CYS A 406 -3.92 -8.03 12.75
N ILE A 407 -2.72 -7.41 12.69
CA ILE A 407 -2.27 -6.56 11.58
C ILE A 407 -1.57 -7.34 10.47
N GLU A 408 -1.54 -8.67 10.54
CA GLU A 408 -0.99 -9.57 9.51
C GLU A 408 0.49 -9.31 9.17
N CYS A 409 1.25 -8.76 10.09
CA CYS A 409 2.63 -8.33 9.86
C CYS A 409 3.63 -9.49 9.63
N GLY A 410 3.27 -10.73 9.89
CA GLY A 410 4.16 -11.87 9.67
C GLY A 410 5.22 -12.12 10.75
N ALA A 411 5.42 -11.25 11.73
CA ALA A 411 6.46 -11.40 12.75
C ALA A 411 6.38 -12.74 13.51
N CYS A 412 5.16 -13.21 13.81
CA CYS A 412 4.95 -14.50 14.47
C CYS A 412 5.33 -15.69 13.58
N THR A 413 5.05 -15.65 12.28
CA THR A 413 5.45 -16.68 11.30
C THR A 413 6.97 -16.68 11.15
N TYR A 414 7.59 -15.50 10.98
CA TYR A 414 9.03 -15.34 10.82
C TYR A 414 9.82 -15.94 12.00
N THR A 415 9.36 -15.73 13.25
CA THR A 415 10.07 -16.21 14.45
C THR A 415 9.78 -17.68 14.80
N CYS A 416 8.82 -18.33 14.11
CA CYS A 416 8.37 -19.67 14.47
C CYS A 416 9.40 -20.74 14.09
N PRO A 417 10.05 -21.42 15.05
CA PRO A 417 11.03 -22.47 14.73
C PRO A 417 10.40 -23.71 14.11
N ALA A 418 9.10 -23.93 14.34
CA ALA A 418 8.34 -25.02 13.72
C ALA A 418 7.73 -24.63 12.36
N ARG A 419 7.98 -23.40 11.86
CA ARG A 419 7.51 -22.89 10.56
C ARG A 419 5.99 -22.97 10.35
N LEU A 420 5.20 -22.80 11.41
CA LEU A 420 3.75 -22.74 11.30
C LEU A 420 3.31 -21.56 10.41
N PRO A 421 2.36 -21.76 9.48
CA PRO A 421 1.87 -20.70 8.58
C PRO A 421 0.87 -19.76 9.30
N LEU A 422 1.29 -19.17 10.44
CA LEU A 422 0.42 -18.41 11.33
C LEU A 422 -0.30 -17.26 10.64
N THR A 423 0.45 -16.43 9.92
CA THR A 423 -0.11 -15.24 9.22
C THR A 423 -1.11 -15.66 8.15
N HIS A 424 -0.81 -16.71 7.40
CA HIS A 424 -1.71 -17.25 6.38
C HIS A 424 -3.02 -17.74 6.99
N ALA A 425 -2.95 -18.50 8.09
CA ALA A 425 -4.13 -18.94 8.81
C ALA A 425 -5.00 -17.77 9.31
N PHE A 426 -4.37 -16.69 9.82
CA PHE A 426 -5.11 -15.52 10.30
C PHE A 426 -5.77 -14.73 9.15
N ARG A 427 -5.13 -14.64 7.97
CA ARG A 427 -5.75 -14.10 6.76
C ARG A 427 -7.00 -14.88 6.36
N LEU A 428 -6.91 -16.21 6.34
CA LEU A 428 -8.07 -17.06 6.07
C LEU A 428 -9.17 -16.90 7.12
N GLY A 429 -8.82 -16.83 8.41
CA GLY A 429 -9.78 -16.58 9.49
C GLY A 429 -10.53 -15.25 9.30
N LYS A 430 -9.80 -14.17 8.98
CA LYS A 430 -10.43 -12.88 8.65
C LYS A 430 -11.33 -12.95 7.44
N GLN A 431 -10.89 -13.64 6.39
CA GLN A 431 -11.71 -13.82 5.19
C GLN A 431 -13.02 -14.54 5.49
N GLN A 432 -12.99 -15.60 6.31
CA GLN A 432 -14.19 -16.33 6.75
C GLN A 432 -15.15 -15.41 7.50
N VAL A 433 -14.65 -14.61 8.46
CA VAL A 433 -15.47 -13.65 9.21
C VAL A 433 -16.08 -12.59 8.28
N ASN A 434 -15.28 -12.05 7.38
CA ASN A 434 -15.77 -11.02 6.44
C ASN A 434 -16.81 -11.58 5.48
N ASN A 435 -16.61 -12.78 4.95
CA ASN A 435 -17.59 -13.45 4.08
C ASN A 435 -18.91 -13.71 4.83
N ALA A 436 -18.86 -14.16 6.08
CA ALA A 436 -20.04 -14.35 6.91
C ALA A 436 -20.80 -13.03 7.16
N ARG A 437 -20.07 -11.95 7.44
CA ARG A 437 -20.66 -10.60 7.60
C ARG A 437 -21.33 -10.11 6.32
N MET A 438 -20.68 -10.29 5.17
CA MET A 438 -21.25 -9.91 3.86
C MET A 438 -22.51 -10.71 3.54
N ALA A 439 -22.49 -12.02 3.77
CA ALA A 439 -23.65 -12.88 3.58
C ALA A 439 -24.84 -12.47 4.48
N ALA A 440 -24.56 -12.18 5.75
CA ALA A 440 -25.59 -11.72 6.70
C ALA A 440 -26.18 -10.37 6.28
N LYS A 441 -25.33 -9.43 5.82
CA LYS A 441 -25.80 -8.13 5.31
C LYS A 441 -26.68 -8.28 4.06
N ALA A 442 -26.23 -9.06 3.08
CA ALA A 442 -27.01 -9.32 1.86
C ALA A 442 -28.37 -9.96 2.17
N LYS A 443 -28.43 -10.89 3.13
CA LYS A 443 -29.68 -11.49 3.58
C LYS A 443 -30.61 -10.45 4.22
N ALA A 444 -30.10 -9.61 5.11
CA ALA A 444 -30.87 -8.56 5.75
C ALA A 444 -31.43 -7.53 4.74
N GLU A 445 -30.63 -7.14 3.75
CA GLU A 445 -31.06 -6.24 2.66
C GLU A 445 -32.17 -6.88 1.80
N ALA A 446 -32.05 -8.15 1.46
CA ALA A 446 -33.06 -8.90 0.73
C ALA A 446 -34.40 -8.99 1.51
N GLU A 447 -34.32 -9.30 2.83
CA GLU A 447 -35.47 -9.35 3.71
C GLU A 447 -36.15 -7.97 3.84
N ALA A 448 -35.36 -6.90 3.99
CA ALA A 448 -35.89 -5.53 4.05
C ALA A 448 -36.59 -5.11 2.75
N LYS A 449 -36.03 -5.48 1.59
CA LYS A 449 -36.63 -5.22 0.28
C LYS A 449 -37.96 -5.96 0.12
N ALA A 450 -37.99 -7.24 0.44
CA ALA A 450 -39.22 -8.05 0.39
C ALA A 450 -40.28 -7.55 1.35
N ALA A 451 -39.91 -7.00 2.52
CA ALA A 451 -40.84 -6.40 3.46
C ALA A 451 -41.39 -5.06 2.99
N ALA A 452 -40.59 -4.27 2.24
CA ALA A 452 -41.04 -3.01 1.61
C ALA A 452 -42.05 -3.29 0.49
N GLU A 453 -41.76 -4.22 -0.41
CA GLU A 453 -42.64 -4.63 -1.50
C GLU A 453 -43.98 -5.16 -1.01
N LYS A 454 -44.03 -5.86 0.14
CA LYS A 454 -45.27 -6.33 0.78
C LYS A 454 -46.10 -5.22 1.44
N LYS A 455 -45.53 -4.04 1.72
CA LYS A 455 -46.26 -2.89 2.29
C LYS A 455 -46.83 -1.99 1.21
N GLU A 456 -46.32 -2.06 -0.02
CA GLU A 456 -46.81 -1.30 -1.18
C GLU A 456 -47.86 -2.05 -1.98
N ALA A 457 -48.02 -3.37 -1.78
CA ALA A 457 -49.04 -4.22 -2.35
C ALA A 457 -50.27 -4.34 -1.41
#